data_ecb1ce8c9fa2b9ad7edc54429770a9c7
#
_entry.id   ecb1ce8c9fa2b9ad7edc54429770a9c7
#
_cell.length_a   1.000
_cell.length_b   1.000
_cell.length_c   1.000
_cell.angle_alpha   90.00
_cell.angle_beta   90.00
_cell.angle_gamma   90.00
#
_symmetry.space_group_name_H-M   'P 1'
#
loop_
_entity.id
_entity.type
_entity.pdbx_description
1 polymer ?
#
loop_
_entity_poly.entity_id
_entity_poly.type
_entity_poly.pdbx_seq_one_letter_code
_entity_poly.pdbx_strand_id
1 'polypeptide(L)'
;MKILYLAPIPYDGLRQRPQYIADGLAQKHEVIYVNPTVSWLKYFLKGGDCPWGYSGVRPSGVQVIQLNGAIALPRFAEGLWSGFGFPERLAIKKWLHSVDIVWIGFEPWYDLLKHFNGKMVYDLMDDNTKLSTNPLMRRLIVRT
;
A
#
# COMPACT_ATOMS: atom_id res chain seq x y z
N MET A 1 -7.43 8.88 -16.89
CA MET A 1 -6.09 8.49 -16.39
C MET A 1 -6.26 7.25 -15.53
N LYS A 2 -5.22 6.46 -15.43
CA LYS A 2 -5.17 5.26 -14.58
C LYS A 2 -4.27 5.52 -13.38
N ILE A 3 -4.81 5.34 -12.19
CA ILE A 3 -4.16 5.70 -10.92
C ILE A 3 -3.95 4.44 -10.08
N LEU A 4 -2.71 4.20 -9.64
CA LEU A 4 -2.38 3.18 -8.66
C LEU A 4 -2.31 3.83 -7.27
N TYR A 5 -3.26 3.53 -6.41
CA TYR A 5 -3.34 4.07 -5.05
C TYR A 5 -2.76 3.06 -4.05
N LEU A 6 -1.58 3.33 -3.54
CA LEU A 6 -0.90 2.49 -2.55
C LEU A 6 -1.34 2.93 -1.15
N ALA A 7 -2.29 2.22 -0.59
CA ALA A 7 -3.04 2.67 0.58
C ALA A 7 -2.41 2.27 1.92
N PRO A 8 -2.61 3.09 2.98
CA PRO A 8 -2.17 2.76 4.33
C PRO A 8 -3.13 1.83 5.06
N ILE A 9 -4.39 1.74 4.60
CA ILE A 9 -5.47 0.99 5.24
C ILE A 9 -6.27 0.17 4.23
N PRO A 10 -6.93 -0.94 4.64
CA PRO A 10 -7.79 -1.72 3.75
C PRO A 10 -8.98 -0.91 3.25
N TYR A 11 -9.37 -1.13 2.00
CA TYR A 11 -10.51 -0.43 1.41
C TYR A 11 -11.85 -0.78 2.07
N ASP A 12 -12.06 -2.05 2.37
CA ASP A 12 -13.30 -2.57 2.97
C ASP A 12 -13.37 -2.43 4.50
N GLY A 13 -12.43 -1.71 5.10
CA GLY A 13 -12.40 -1.42 6.53
C GLY A 13 -13.24 -0.20 6.92
N LEU A 14 -12.96 0.33 8.10
CA LEU A 14 -13.55 1.59 8.56
C LEU A 14 -13.25 2.70 7.55
N ARG A 15 -14.30 3.38 7.09
CA ARG A 15 -14.19 4.45 6.09
C ARG A 15 -13.41 5.64 6.67
N GLN A 16 -12.32 5.99 6.00
CA GLN A 16 -11.45 7.09 6.33
C GLN A 16 -11.06 7.86 5.05
N ARG A 17 -10.21 8.87 5.17
CA ARG A 17 -9.79 9.73 4.07
C ARG A 17 -9.31 8.97 2.81
N PRO A 18 -8.46 7.91 2.88
CA PRO A 18 -7.98 7.23 1.69
C PRO A 18 -9.09 6.64 0.81
N GLN A 19 -10.11 6.03 1.42
CA GLN A 19 -11.23 5.45 0.66
C GLN A 19 -12.08 6.55 0.01
N TYR A 20 -12.31 7.68 0.70
CA TYR A 20 -13.05 8.81 0.13
C TYR A 20 -12.31 9.44 -1.04
N ILE A 21 -10.99 9.58 -0.95
CA ILE A 21 -10.17 10.07 -2.06
C ILE A 21 -10.25 9.11 -3.25
N ALA A 22 -10.09 7.80 -3.02
CA ALA A 22 -10.15 6.79 -4.06
C ALA A 22 -11.51 6.80 -4.78
N ASP A 23 -12.62 6.88 -4.03
CA ASP A 23 -13.97 6.97 -4.59
C ASP A 23 -14.18 8.24 -5.40
N GLY A 24 -13.69 9.39 -4.90
CA GLY A 24 -13.77 10.65 -5.62
C GLY A 24 -12.97 10.63 -6.92
N LEU A 25 -11.79 10.05 -6.91
CA LEU A 25 -10.97 9.87 -8.12
C LEU A 25 -11.62 8.90 -9.11
N ALA A 26 -12.27 7.83 -8.63
CA ALA A 26 -12.92 6.82 -9.47
C ALA A 26 -14.11 7.36 -10.28
N GLN A 27 -14.68 8.51 -9.90
CA GLN A 27 -15.72 9.16 -10.69
C GLN A 27 -15.26 9.63 -12.08
N LYS A 28 -13.95 9.87 -12.25
CA LYS A 28 -13.38 10.42 -13.50
C LYS A 28 -12.17 9.62 -14.01
N HIS A 29 -11.65 8.69 -13.23
CA HIS A 29 -10.41 7.98 -13.51
C HIS A 29 -10.55 6.50 -13.18
N GLU A 30 -9.74 5.66 -13.80
CA GLU A 30 -9.58 4.28 -13.40
C GLU A 30 -8.69 4.24 -12.15
N VAL A 31 -9.20 3.75 -11.03
CA VAL A 31 -8.46 3.69 -9.76
C VAL A 31 -8.26 2.24 -9.35
N ILE A 32 -6.99 1.88 -9.15
CA ILE A 32 -6.56 0.61 -8.59
C ILE A 32 -6.09 0.88 -7.16
N TYR A 33 -6.88 0.46 -6.18
CA TYR A 33 -6.57 0.61 -4.75
C TYR A 33 -5.87 -0.64 -4.25
N VAL A 34 -4.62 -0.48 -3.84
CA VAL A 34 -3.81 -1.57 -3.32
C VAL A 34 -3.90 -1.56 -1.79
N ASN A 35 -4.54 -2.58 -1.25
CA ASN A 35 -4.62 -2.77 0.19
C ASN A 35 -3.22 -3.01 0.80
N PRO A 36 -3.01 -2.65 2.07
CA PRO A 36 -1.82 -3.03 2.80
C PRO A 36 -1.59 -4.54 2.73
N THR A 37 -0.34 -4.91 2.62
CA THR A 37 0.06 -6.32 2.53
C THR A 37 -0.36 -7.09 3.79
N VAL A 38 -0.98 -8.23 3.59
CA VAL A 38 -1.37 -9.13 4.68
C VAL A 38 -0.39 -10.29 4.76
N SER A 39 0.12 -10.53 5.97
CA SER A 39 1.00 -11.67 6.22
C SER A 39 0.21 -12.97 6.30
N TRP A 40 0.49 -13.89 5.38
CA TRP A 40 -0.10 -15.23 5.44
C TRP A 40 0.29 -15.99 6.73
N LEU A 41 1.49 -15.75 7.25
CA LEU A 41 1.95 -16.38 8.50
C LEU A 41 1.08 -15.96 9.69
N LYS A 42 0.65 -14.71 9.74
CA LYS A 42 -0.27 -14.23 10.80
C LYS A 42 -1.59 -14.99 10.77
N TYR A 43 -2.13 -15.25 9.59
CA TYR A 43 -3.38 -16.02 9.43
C TYR A 43 -3.18 -17.47 9.77
N PHE A 44 -2.09 -18.08 9.33
CA PHE A 44 -1.75 -19.46 9.66
C PHE A 44 -1.63 -19.69 11.17
N LEU A 45 -0.98 -18.77 11.89
CA LEU A 45 -0.80 -18.88 13.34
C LEU A 45 -2.05 -18.54 14.15
N LYS A 46 -2.94 -17.68 13.64
CA LYS A 46 -4.14 -17.23 14.35
C LYS A 46 -5.41 -18.00 13.98
N GLY A 47 -5.35 -18.86 12.98
CA GLY A 47 -6.49 -19.60 12.47
C GLY A 47 -7.56 -18.66 11.89
N GLY A 48 -7.44 -18.32 10.62
CA GLY A 48 -8.43 -17.51 9.92
C GLY A 48 -8.22 -17.59 8.40
N ASP A 49 -9.25 -17.24 7.65
CA ASP A 49 -9.18 -17.23 6.20
C ASP A 49 -8.27 -16.09 5.72
N CYS A 50 -7.14 -16.45 5.13
CA CYS A 50 -6.25 -15.47 4.52
C CYS A 50 -6.89 -14.96 3.23
N PRO A 51 -7.05 -13.62 3.05
CA PRO A 51 -7.58 -13.04 1.81
C PRO A 51 -6.55 -13.15 0.68
N TRP A 52 -6.40 -14.37 0.14
CA TRP A 52 -5.45 -14.65 -0.92
C TRP A 52 -5.86 -13.98 -2.23
N GLY A 53 -5.00 -13.09 -2.74
CA GLY A 53 -5.08 -12.58 -4.10
C GLY A 53 -6.40 -11.94 -4.48
N TYR A 54 -7.13 -11.44 -3.50
CA TYR A 54 -8.42 -10.83 -3.75
C TYR A 54 -8.25 -9.64 -4.70
N SER A 55 -9.00 -9.66 -5.77
CA SER A 55 -9.16 -8.52 -6.67
C SER A 55 -10.64 -8.41 -7.03
N GLY A 56 -11.19 -7.22 -6.91
CA GLY A 56 -12.60 -6.99 -7.26
C GLY A 56 -12.91 -5.51 -7.42
N VAL A 57 -13.88 -5.24 -8.31
CA VAL A 57 -14.37 -3.88 -8.51
C VAL A 57 -15.48 -3.59 -7.49
N ARG A 58 -15.40 -2.46 -6.83
CA ARG A 58 -16.40 -1.99 -5.88
C ARG A 58 -17.50 -1.18 -6.59
N PRO A 59 -18.66 -0.99 -5.95
CA PRO A 59 -19.74 -0.17 -6.51
C PRO A 59 -19.33 1.25 -6.88
N SER A 60 -18.31 1.79 -6.21
CA SER A 60 -17.71 3.10 -6.54
C SER A 60 -16.90 3.12 -7.84
N GLY A 61 -16.66 1.96 -8.46
CA GLY A 61 -15.80 1.81 -9.63
C GLY A 61 -14.31 1.59 -9.27
N VAL A 62 -13.94 1.63 -7.98
CA VAL A 62 -12.58 1.35 -7.53
C VAL A 62 -12.27 -0.13 -7.65
N GLN A 63 -11.19 -0.47 -8.35
CA GLN A 63 -10.64 -1.83 -8.35
C GLN A 63 -9.76 -2.02 -7.12
N VAL A 64 -10.16 -2.89 -6.21
CA VAL A 64 -9.40 -3.20 -4.99
C VAL A 64 -8.53 -4.43 -5.23
N ILE A 65 -7.28 -4.35 -4.83
CA ILE A 65 -6.30 -5.45 -4.93
C ILE A 65 -5.74 -5.72 -3.53
N GLN A 66 -5.77 -6.98 -3.12
CA GLN A 66 -5.05 -7.46 -1.95
C GLN A 66 -3.72 -8.05 -2.38
N LEU A 67 -2.62 -7.47 -1.93
CA LEU A 67 -1.31 -8.08 -2.08
C LEU A 67 -1.14 -9.16 -1.00
N ASN A 68 -0.82 -10.34 -1.47
CA ASN A 68 -0.39 -11.43 -0.60
C ASN A 68 1.09 -11.26 -0.35
N GLY A 69 1.37 -10.88 0.85
CA GLY A 69 2.68 -10.49 1.15
C GLY A 69 3.55 -11.57 1.65
N ALA A 70 4.75 -11.22 1.55
CA ALA A 70 5.80 -11.64 2.40
C ALA A 70 5.32 -11.69 3.87
N ILE A 71 5.99 -12.44 4.63
CA ILE A 71 5.88 -12.50 6.07
C ILE A 71 5.84 -11.06 6.59
N ALA A 72 4.73 -10.62 7.18
CA ALA A 72 4.75 -9.40 7.96
C ALA A 72 5.68 -9.66 9.12
N LEU A 73 6.88 -9.15 9.01
CA LEU A 73 7.89 -9.33 10.03
C LEU A 73 7.42 -8.70 11.32
N PRO A 74 7.79 -9.31 12.43
CA PRO A 74 7.59 -8.70 13.73
C PRO A 74 8.14 -7.26 13.74
N ARG A 75 7.55 -6.38 14.52
CA ARG A 75 7.91 -4.94 14.59
C ARG A 75 9.41 -4.64 14.70
N PHE A 76 10.20 -5.56 15.25
CA PHE A 76 11.65 -5.41 15.33
C PHE A 76 12.37 -5.48 13.97
N ALA A 77 11.74 -6.07 12.97
CA ALA A 77 12.30 -6.21 11.63
C ALA A 77 11.77 -5.14 10.63
N GLU A 78 10.95 -4.20 11.08
CA GLU A 78 10.42 -3.11 10.26
C GLU A 78 11.53 -2.24 9.67
N GLY A 79 12.70 -2.14 10.34
CA GLY A 79 13.88 -1.44 9.82
C GLY A 79 14.56 -2.12 8.62
N LEU A 80 14.19 -3.37 8.31
CA LEU A 80 14.65 -4.12 7.15
C LEU A 80 13.64 -4.07 5.99
N TRP A 81 12.65 -3.17 6.06
CA TRP A 81 11.56 -3.07 5.09
C TRP A 81 12.04 -3.02 3.63
N SER A 82 13.12 -2.32 3.35
CA SER A 82 13.68 -2.25 2.00
C SER A 82 14.10 -3.61 1.43
N GLY A 83 14.51 -4.54 2.29
CA GLY A 83 14.81 -5.92 1.90
C GLY A 83 13.55 -6.80 1.79
N PHE A 84 12.52 -6.50 2.56
CA PHE A 84 11.29 -7.28 2.63
C PHE A 84 10.17 -6.81 1.69
N GLY A 85 10.28 -5.60 1.17
CA GLY A 85 9.36 -5.09 0.15
C GLY A 85 9.58 -5.67 -1.25
N PHE A 86 10.52 -6.58 -1.43
CA PHE A 86 10.79 -7.19 -2.73
C PHE A 86 9.59 -7.96 -3.32
N PRO A 87 8.85 -8.80 -2.57
CA PRO A 87 7.65 -9.45 -3.09
C PRO A 87 6.54 -8.48 -3.48
N GLU A 88 6.31 -7.47 -2.66
CA GLU A 88 5.34 -6.40 -2.95
C GLU A 88 5.73 -5.63 -4.21
N ARG A 89 7.01 -5.30 -4.35
CA ARG A 89 7.55 -4.63 -5.54
C ARG A 89 7.31 -5.46 -6.79
N LEU A 90 7.56 -6.77 -6.74
CA LEU A 90 7.27 -7.67 -7.85
C LEU A 90 5.77 -7.71 -8.17
N ALA A 91 4.94 -7.78 -7.12
CA ALA A 91 3.50 -7.85 -7.27
C ALA A 91 2.90 -6.59 -7.92
N ILE A 92 3.39 -5.39 -7.57
CA ILE A 92 2.92 -4.13 -8.16
C ILE A 92 3.59 -3.80 -9.50
N LYS A 93 4.75 -4.39 -9.82
CA LYS A 93 5.53 -4.08 -11.03
C LYS A 93 4.68 -4.16 -12.31
N LYS A 94 3.81 -5.15 -12.41
CA LYS A 94 2.89 -5.32 -13.54
C LYS A 94 1.96 -4.13 -13.75
N TRP A 95 1.62 -3.41 -12.68
CA TRP A 95 0.73 -2.26 -12.72
C TRP A 95 1.48 -0.98 -13.03
N LEU A 96 2.74 -0.84 -12.56
CA LEU A 96 3.55 0.37 -12.76
C LEU A 96 3.76 0.73 -14.23
N HIS A 97 3.78 -0.27 -15.11
CA HIS A 97 3.92 -0.02 -16.57
C HIS A 97 2.61 0.42 -17.25
N SER A 98 1.49 0.31 -16.57
CA SER A 98 0.16 0.56 -17.14
C SER A 98 -0.60 1.71 -16.48
N VAL A 99 0.03 2.43 -15.55
CA VAL A 99 -0.59 3.54 -14.82
C VAL A 99 0.06 4.87 -15.14
N ASP A 100 -0.74 5.93 -15.15
CA ASP A 100 -0.29 7.29 -15.39
C ASP A 100 0.27 7.94 -14.13
N ILE A 101 -0.32 7.58 -12.97
CA ILE A 101 0.00 8.18 -11.67
C ILE A 101 0.07 7.07 -10.61
N VAL A 102 1.08 7.17 -9.74
CA VAL A 102 1.13 6.41 -8.49
C VAL A 102 0.85 7.36 -7.33
N TRP A 103 -0.21 7.05 -6.57
CA TRP A 103 -0.60 7.79 -5.37
C TRP A 103 -0.12 7.03 -4.14
N ILE A 104 0.76 7.63 -3.36
CA ILE A 104 1.41 7.02 -2.21
C ILE A 104 0.75 7.55 -0.94
N GLY A 105 -0.05 6.72 -0.27
CA GLY A 105 -0.67 7.03 1.01
C GLY A 105 0.08 6.48 2.23
N PHE A 106 1.21 5.78 2.00
CA PHE A 106 2.01 5.16 3.05
C PHE A 106 3.49 5.20 2.67
N GLU A 107 4.33 5.85 3.48
CA GLU A 107 5.73 6.17 3.19
C GLU A 107 6.59 4.98 2.75
N PRO A 108 6.50 3.80 3.37
CA PRO A 108 7.34 2.67 2.97
C PRO A 108 7.24 2.27 1.50
N TRP A 109 6.14 2.62 0.82
CA TRP A 109 6.01 2.38 -0.61
C TRP A 109 6.97 3.22 -1.45
N TYR A 110 7.37 4.39 -0.98
CA TYR A 110 8.28 5.27 -1.70
C TYR A 110 9.61 4.59 -2.01
N ASP A 111 10.19 3.89 -1.05
CA ASP A 111 11.44 3.15 -1.25
C ASP A 111 11.34 2.07 -2.34
N LEU A 112 10.18 1.45 -2.49
CA LEU A 112 9.93 0.45 -3.53
C LEU A 112 9.80 1.06 -4.92
N LEU A 113 9.51 2.35 -5.00
CA LEU A 113 9.21 3.09 -6.22
C LEU A 113 10.37 3.98 -6.71
N LYS A 114 11.53 3.94 -6.09
CA LYS A 114 12.70 4.78 -6.42
C LYS A 114 13.07 4.84 -7.91
N HIS A 115 12.75 3.78 -8.64
CA HIS A 115 13.05 3.67 -10.07
C HIS A 115 11.81 3.79 -10.96
N PHE A 116 10.70 4.25 -10.40
CA PHE A 116 9.51 4.56 -11.19
C PHE A 116 9.66 5.93 -11.83
N ASN A 117 9.61 5.99 -13.17
CA ASN A 117 9.81 7.22 -13.95
C ASN A 117 8.49 7.97 -14.23
N GLY A 118 7.36 7.52 -13.68
CA GLY A 118 6.06 8.15 -13.86
C GLY A 118 5.78 9.24 -12.82
N LYS A 119 4.58 9.80 -12.89
CA LYS A 119 4.13 10.80 -11.93
C LYS A 119 3.79 10.15 -10.59
N MET A 120 4.29 10.71 -9.51
CA MET A 120 3.97 10.29 -8.14
C MET A 120 3.28 11.43 -7.40
N VAL A 121 2.24 11.10 -6.65
CA VAL A 121 1.59 11.97 -5.68
C VAL A 121 1.81 11.36 -4.30
N TYR A 122 2.36 12.13 -3.39
CA TYR A 122 2.55 11.71 -2.01
C TYR A 122 1.49 12.37 -1.13
N ASP A 123 0.64 11.55 -0.51
CA ASP A 123 -0.42 11.99 0.40
C ASP A 123 0.07 11.89 1.85
N LEU A 124 0.61 12.99 2.35
CA LEU A 124 1.04 13.10 3.75
C LEU A 124 -0.22 13.27 4.63
N MET A 125 -0.70 12.16 5.19
CA MET A 125 -1.87 12.17 6.08
C MET A 125 -1.52 12.63 7.49
N ASP A 126 -0.41 12.10 8.04
CA ASP A 126 0.04 12.33 9.41
C ASP A 126 1.56 12.46 9.45
N ASP A 127 2.07 13.18 10.44
CA ASP A 127 3.51 13.20 10.73
C ASP A 127 3.90 11.90 11.46
N ASN A 128 4.11 10.86 10.68
CA ASN A 128 4.48 9.53 11.20
C ASN A 128 5.82 9.54 11.94
N THR A 129 6.66 10.57 11.75
CA THR A 129 7.90 10.73 12.52
C THR A 129 7.59 10.98 14.00
N LYS A 130 6.49 11.65 14.30
CA LYS A 130 6.01 11.92 15.67
C LYS A 130 5.20 10.76 16.24
N LEU A 131 4.45 10.06 15.39
CA LEU A 131 3.58 8.95 15.81
C LEU A 131 4.35 7.67 16.06
N SER A 132 5.46 7.44 15.34
CA SER A 132 6.25 6.23 15.52
C SER A 132 7.11 6.28 16.77
N THR A 133 6.89 5.34 17.68
CA THR A 133 7.77 5.09 18.83
C THR A 133 9.00 4.25 18.47
N ASN A 134 9.01 3.62 17.28
CA ASN A 134 10.08 2.76 16.81
C ASN A 134 11.17 3.61 16.14
N PRO A 135 12.41 3.64 16.67
CA PRO A 135 13.50 4.46 16.11
C PRO A 135 13.91 4.02 14.69
N LEU A 136 13.71 2.76 14.33
CA LEU A 136 13.99 2.26 12.99
C LEU A 136 12.97 2.78 11.97
N MET A 137 11.68 2.83 12.34
CA MET A 137 10.64 3.44 11.51
C MET A 137 10.87 4.93 11.32
N ARG A 138 11.24 5.66 12.37
CA ARG A 138 11.61 7.09 12.24
C ARG A 138 12.73 7.32 11.24
N ARG A 139 13.77 6.47 11.23
CA ARG A 139 14.86 6.56 10.25
C ARG A 139 14.43 6.28 8.82
N LEU A 140 13.50 5.35 8.61
CA LEU A 140 12.93 5.08 7.29
C LEU A 140 12.13 6.27 6.78
N ILE A 141 11.26 6.83 7.61
CA ILE A 141 10.41 7.98 7.26
C ILE A 141 11.24 9.22 6.93
N VAL A 142 12.32 9.49 7.66
CA VAL A 142 13.20 10.64 7.42
C VAL A 142 14.05 10.50 6.14
N ARG A 143 14.22 9.28 5.61
CA ARG A 143 14.97 9.05 4.36
C ARG A 143 14.13 9.19 3.10
N THR A 144 12.81 9.23 3.23
CA THR A 144 11.88 9.48 2.12
C THR A 144 11.58 10.95 1.97
#